data_21a8875b61ae97d12401c42ae7ae4d07
#
_entry.id   21a8875b61ae97d12401c42ae7ae4d07
#
_cell.length_a   1.000
_cell.length_b   1.000
_cell.length_c   1.000
_cell.angle_alpha   90.00
_cell.angle_beta   90.00
_cell.angle_gamma   90.00
#
_symmetry.space_group_name_H-M   'P 1'
#
loop_
_entity.id
_entity.type
_entity.pdbx_description
1 polymer ?
#
loop_
_entity_poly.entity_id
_entity_poly.type
_entity_poly.pdbx_seq_one_letter_code
_entity_poly.pdbx_strand_id
1 'polypeptide(L)'
;NIAEDIIYSGTVGAALEAKGLDFPSIAISAAAFHQPGSENHMEPNYKTAALVVLDLIKHYDLGSIDPSLVLNVNTPNIDYSDELEYRITSVGSWGPRNPPGVREESDGRTSYWTTHRENYEEDNTDCDIRALIDKKVSISPIRPFFSIAGSDYQNFRLNKK
;
A
#
# COMPACT_ATOMS: atom_id res chain seq x y z
N ASN A 1 -1.52 1.29 3.30
CA ASN A 1 -1.59 1.40 1.83
C ASN A 1 -0.70 0.33 1.21
N ILE A 2 -1.28 -0.84 0.92
CA ILE A 2 -0.58 -2.06 0.48
C ILE A 2 -1.21 -2.61 -0.79
N ALA A 3 -0.50 -3.51 -1.45
CA ALA A 3 -0.90 -4.12 -2.70
C ALA A 3 -1.30 -3.07 -3.75
N GLU A 4 -2.17 -3.42 -4.69
CA GLU A 4 -2.63 -2.51 -5.75
C GLU A 4 -3.43 -1.31 -5.21
N ASP A 5 -3.83 -1.32 -3.93
CA ASP A 5 -4.58 -0.21 -3.35
C ASP A 5 -3.72 1.05 -3.17
N ILE A 6 -2.39 0.95 -3.33
CA ILE A 6 -1.48 2.11 -3.38
C ILE A 6 -1.89 3.13 -4.45
N ILE A 7 -2.49 2.70 -5.56
CA ILE A 7 -2.94 3.58 -6.65
C ILE A 7 -4.11 4.50 -6.25
N TYR A 8 -4.83 4.15 -5.19
CA TYR A 8 -5.95 4.94 -4.65
C TYR A 8 -5.55 5.76 -3.42
N SER A 9 -4.30 5.63 -2.98
CA SER A 9 -3.82 6.23 -1.73
C SER A 9 -3.43 7.69 -1.91
N GLY A 10 -4.10 8.60 -1.19
CA GLY A 10 -3.66 10.00 -1.09
C GLY A 10 -2.30 10.17 -0.40
N THR A 11 -1.98 9.30 0.57
CA THR A 11 -0.66 9.28 1.25
C THR A 11 0.46 8.96 0.27
N VAL A 12 0.29 7.91 -0.53
CA VAL A 12 1.26 7.52 -1.56
C VAL A 12 1.32 8.59 -2.65
N GLY A 13 0.18 9.13 -3.08
CA GLY A 13 0.08 10.21 -4.07
C GLY A 13 0.86 11.46 -3.65
N ALA A 14 0.75 11.88 -2.38
CA ALA A 14 1.50 13.01 -1.84
C ALA A 14 3.02 12.76 -1.84
N ALA A 15 3.45 11.54 -1.49
CA ALA A 15 4.86 11.17 -1.53
C ALA A 15 5.38 11.10 -2.98
N LEU A 16 4.56 10.67 -3.94
CA LEU A 16 4.90 10.68 -5.36
C LEU A 16 5.09 12.09 -5.92
N GLU A 17 4.33 13.08 -5.43
CA GLU A 17 4.47 14.48 -5.82
C GLU A 17 5.80 15.08 -5.32
N ALA A 18 6.29 14.63 -4.16
CA ALA A 18 7.52 15.09 -3.55
C ALA A 18 8.80 14.48 -4.18
N LYS A 19 8.67 13.57 -5.14
CA LYS A 19 9.84 12.95 -5.81
C LYS A 19 10.67 14.00 -6.55
N GLY A 20 11.98 13.76 -6.62
CA GLY A 20 12.90 14.66 -7.33
C GLY A 20 13.56 15.70 -6.44
N LEU A 21 13.33 15.63 -5.12
CA LEU A 21 14.16 16.27 -4.11
C LEU A 21 15.44 15.43 -3.88
N ASP A 22 16.31 15.90 -3.00
CA ASP A 22 17.64 15.28 -2.75
C ASP A 22 17.55 13.91 -2.05
N PHE A 23 16.39 13.58 -1.49
CA PHE A 23 16.13 12.35 -0.74
C PHE A 23 14.88 11.62 -1.26
N PRO A 24 14.80 10.30 -1.05
CA PRO A 24 13.58 9.57 -1.36
C PRO A 24 12.43 10.07 -0.48
N SER A 25 11.24 10.12 -1.06
CA SER A 25 10.02 10.45 -0.31
C SER A 25 9.54 9.22 0.48
N ILE A 26 8.93 9.45 1.65
CA ILE A 26 8.38 8.38 2.48
C ILE A 26 6.86 8.55 2.59
N ALA A 27 6.13 7.52 2.18
CA ALA A 27 4.71 7.36 2.47
C ALA A 27 4.56 6.40 3.65
N ILE A 28 4.09 6.87 4.80
CA ILE A 28 3.94 6.05 6.02
C ILE A 28 2.48 5.76 6.31
N SER A 29 2.15 4.51 6.59
CA SER A 29 0.81 4.04 6.92
C SER A 29 0.83 3.05 8.08
N ALA A 30 -0.09 3.20 9.02
CA ALA A 30 -0.33 2.23 10.09
C ALA A 30 -1.42 1.24 9.65
N ALA A 31 -1.16 -0.05 9.76
CA ALA A 31 -2.15 -1.07 9.43
C ALA A 31 -3.31 -1.06 10.44
N ALA A 32 -4.53 -1.14 9.91
CA ALA A 32 -5.74 -1.39 10.68
C ALA A 32 -6.46 -2.55 10.01
N PHE A 33 -6.10 -3.77 10.37
CA PHE A 33 -6.79 -4.94 9.83
C PHE A 33 -8.13 -5.12 10.55
N HIS A 34 -9.20 -5.13 9.77
CA HIS A 34 -10.48 -5.65 10.23
C HIS A 34 -10.36 -7.17 10.39
N GLN A 35 -10.61 -7.66 11.59
CA GLN A 35 -10.92 -9.08 11.72
C GLN A 35 -12.34 -9.32 11.17
N PRO A 36 -12.52 -10.22 10.19
CA PRO A 36 -13.85 -10.56 9.70
C PRO A 36 -14.78 -10.94 10.86
N GLY A 37 -15.95 -10.30 10.97
CA GLY A 37 -16.93 -10.56 12.00
C GLY A 37 -16.71 -9.81 13.32
N SER A 38 -15.70 -8.95 13.45
CA SER A 38 -15.51 -8.06 14.59
C SER A 38 -16.13 -6.70 14.30
N GLU A 39 -17.07 -6.26 15.15
CA GLU A 39 -17.57 -4.88 15.14
C GLU A 39 -16.56 -3.88 15.73
N ASN A 40 -15.48 -4.38 16.31
CA ASN A 40 -14.45 -3.54 16.90
C ASN A 40 -13.50 -3.04 15.80
N HIS A 41 -13.62 -1.75 15.48
CA HIS A 41 -12.59 -1.03 14.75
C HIS A 41 -11.31 -1.00 15.60
N MET A 42 -10.29 -1.73 15.20
CA MET A 42 -8.97 -1.56 15.80
C MET A 42 -8.40 -0.22 15.33
N GLU A 43 -8.22 0.70 16.28
CA GLU A 43 -7.52 1.96 15.99
C GLU A 43 -6.09 1.66 15.53
N PRO A 44 -5.63 2.29 14.43
CA PRO A 44 -4.25 2.11 13.96
C PRO A 44 -3.25 2.66 14.98
N ASN A 45 -2.15 1.95 15.20
CA ASN A 45 -1.10 2.44 16.09
C ASN A 45 -0.21 3.48 15.38
N TYR A 46 -0.70 4.71 15.30
CA TYR A 46 0.05 5.83 14.70
C TYR A 46 1.34 6.17 15.45
N LYS A 47 1.42 5.85 16.75
CA LYS A 47 2.64 6.04 17.54
C LYS A 47 3.76 5.16 17.01
N THR A 48 3.48 3.88 16.73
CA THR A 48 4.44 2.97 16.11
C THR A 48 4.89 3.49 14.74
N ALA A 49 3.96 3.95 13.90
CA ALA A 49 4.30 4.52 12.61
C ALA A 49 5.25 5.72 12.73
N ALA A 50 4.98 6.62 13.66
CA ALA A 50 5.85 7.79 13.91
C ALA A 50 7.25 7.38 14.40
N LEU A 51 7.35 6.40 15.31
CA LEU A 51 8.63 5.91 15.81
C LEU A 51 9.43 5.19 14.71
N VAL A 52 8.78 4.42 13.83
CA VAL A 52 9.41 3.79 12.67
C VAL A 52 10.03 4.83 11.72
N VAL A 53 9.32 5.94 11.43
CA VAL A 53 9.89 7.01 10.60
C VAL A 53 11.11 7.64 11.25
N LEU A 54 11.05 7.90 12.57
CA LEU A 54 12.19 8.46 13.31
C LEU A 54 13.38 7.50 13.30
N ASP A 55 13.14 6.20 13.44
CA ASP A 55 14.16 5.17 13.37
C ASP A 55 14.82 5.14 11.98
N LEU A 56 14.01 5.14 10.91
CA LEU A 56 14.53 5.20 9.55
C LEU A 56 15.41 6.41 9.30
N ILE A 57 14.99 7.61 9.74
CA ILE A 57 15.74 8.84 9.53
C ILE A 57 17.04 8.86 10.34
N LYS A 58 17.06 8.28 11.53
CA LYS A 58 18.21 8.32 12.43
C LYS A 58 19.26 7.26 12.14
N HIS A 59 18.84 6.06 11.74
CA HIS A 59 19.72 4.89 11.74
C HIS A 59 19.99 4.35 10.32
N TYR A 60 19.32 4.85 9.29
CA TYR A 60 19.53 4.42 7.92
C TYR A 60 20.02 5.56 7.03
N ASP A 61 20.98 5.26 6.16
CA ASP A 61 21.49 6.23 5.18
C ASP A 61 20.52 6.41 4.02
N LEU A 62 19.50 7.22 4.25
CA LEU A 62 18.49 7.53 3.21
C LEU A 62 19.10 8.31 2.04
N GLY A 63 20.23 8.99 2.24
CA GLY A 63 20.93 9.73 1.18
C GLY A 63 21.59 8.84 0.13
N SER A 64 21.84 7.55 0.46
CA SER A 64 22.35 6.56 -0.49
C SER A 64 21.27 5.94 -1.38
N ILE A 65 20.00 6.18 -1.07
CA ILE A 65 18.85 5.65 -1.82
C ILE A 65 18.55 6.59 -3.00
N ASP A 66 18.24 6.00 -4.16
CA ASP A 66 17.83 6.76 -5.35
C ASP A 66 16.66 7.72 -5.01
N PRO A 67 16.84 9.04 -5.12
CA PRO A 67 15.83 10.03 -4.76
C PRO A 67 14.57 9.98 -5.67
N SER A 68 14.63 9.25 -6.78
CA SER A 68 13.46 9.02 -7.63
C SER A 68 12.48 7.98 -7.06
N LEU A 69 12.87 7.28 -5.99
CA LEU A 69 12.04 6.30 -5.32
C LEU A 69 11.13 6.95 -4.27
N VAL A 70 9.97 6.36 -4.11
CA VAL A 70 9.10 6.56 -2.94
C VAL A 70 9.18 5.32 -2.08
N LEU A 71 9.50 5.49 -0.81
CA LEU A 71 9.47 4.40 0.16
C LEU A 71 8.05 4.31 0.73
N ASN A 72 7.29 3.33 0.25
CA ASN A 72 5.98 3.04 0.80
C ASN A 72 6.16 2.16 2.04
N VAL A 73 6.05 2.78 3.21
CA VAL A 73 6.28 2.14 4.52
C VAL A 73 4.95 1.84 5.18
N ASN A 74 4.75 0.57 5.55
CA ASN A 74 3.55 0.14 6.26
C ASN A 74 3.95 -0.53 7.57
N THR A 75 3.37 -0.10 8.68
CA THR A 75 3.66 -0.63 10.01
C THR A 75 2.56 -1.57 10.48
N PRO A 76 2.90 -2.69 11.12
CA PRO A 76 1.91 -3.54 11.76
C PRO A 76 1.24 -2.82 12.93
N ASN A 77 0.01 -3.23 13.28
CA ASN A 77 -0.72 -2.65 14.41
C ASN A 77 -0.28 -3.30 15.74
N ILE A 78 0.95 -3.04 16.13
CA ILE A 78 1.57 -3.48 17.38
C ILE A 78 2.34 -2.31 18.00
N ASP A 79 2.73 -2.45 19.27
CA ASP A 79 3.59 -1.47 19.90
C ASP A 79 5.01 -1.52 19.33
N TYR A 80 5.62 -0.34 19.25
CA TYR A 80 7.02 -0.23 18.82
C TYR A 80 7.96 -0.84 19.86
N SER A 81 8.94 -1.60 19.40
CA SER A 81 10.06 -2.11 20.19
C SER A 81 11.33 -2.08 19.35
N ASP A 82 12.51 -2.11 20.01
CA ASP A 82 13.80 -2.17 19.34
C ASP A 82 14.02 -3.51 18.59
N GLU A 83 13.16 -4.51 18.84
CA GLU A 83 13.17 -5.81 18.16
C GLU A 83 12.26 -5.84 16.92
N LEU A 84 11.58 -4.72 16.61
CA LEU A 84 10.67 -4.64 15.47
C LEU A 84 11.46 -4.80 14.16
N GLU A 85 11.17 -5.88 13.45
CA GLU A 85 11.85 -6.20 12.21
C GLU A 85 11.34 -5.38 11.02
N TYR A 86 12.27 -5.03 10.13
CA TYR A 86 12.03 -4.35 8.86
C TYR A 86 12.24 -5.33 7.71
N ARG A 87 11.37 -5.27 6.71
CA ARG A 87 11.47 -6.09 5.50
C ARG A 87 11.33 -5.20 4.27
N ILE A 88 12.31 -5.30 3.36
CA ILE A 88 12.15 -4.74 2.02
C ILE A 88 11.22 -5.67 1.25
N THR A 89 10.19 -5.11 0.65
CA THR A 89 9.10 -5.88 0.06
C THR A 89 8.79 -5.41 -1.36
N SER A 90 8.24 -6.31 -2.14
CA SER A 90 7.48 -5.96 -3.34
C SER A 90 6.07 -5.47 -2.94
N VAL A 91 5.41 -4.81 -3.87
CA VAL A 91 3.96 -4.54 -3.77
C VAL A 91 3.23 -5.85 -4.02
N GLY A 92 2.36 -6.24 -3.11
CA GLY A 92 1.57 -7.45 -3.20
C GLY A 92 0.41 -7.36 -4.18
N SER A 93 -0.35 -8.42 -4.27
CA SER A 93 -1.61 -8.48 -5.01
C SER A 93 -2.71 -9.11 -4.17
N TRP A 94 -3.88 -8.48 -4.19
CA TRP A 94 -5.06 -9.04 -3.52
C TRP A 94 -5.79 -10.10 -4.37
N GLY A 95 -5.34 -10.32 -5.61
CA GLY A 95 -6.09 -11.14 -6.56
C GLY A 95 -7.33 -10.44 -7.13
N PRO A 96 -8.24 -11.20 -7.73
CA PRO A 96 -9.44 -10.65 -8.37
C PRO A 96 -10.33 -9.89 -7.39
N ARG A 97 -10.93 -8.78 -7.85
CA ARG A 97 -11.90 -8.04 -7.04
C ARG A 97 -13.20 -8.81 -6.88
N ASN A 98 -13.76 -8.79 -5.69
CA ASN A 98 -15.13 -9.23 -5.48
C ASN A 98 -16.11 -8.29 -6.22
N PRO A 99 -17.29 -8.78 -6.63
CA PRO A 99 -18.33 -7.93 -7.18
C PRO A 99 -18.65 -6.77 -6.23
N PRO A 100 -19.02 -5.58 -6.74
CA PRO A 100 -19.40 -4.47 -5.89
C PRO A 100 -20.59 -4.82 -5.01
N GLY A 101 -20.61 -4.31 -3.79
CA GLY A 101 -21.81 -4.32 -2.98
C GLY A 101 -22.87 -3.40 -3.59
N VAL A 102 -24.12 -3.78 -3.52
CA VAL A 102 -25.25 -3.01 -4.08
C VAL A 102 -26.35 -2.92 -3.03
N ARG A 103 -26.92 -1.72 -2.85
CA ARG A 103 -28.06 -1.50 -1.96
C ARG A 103 -29.02 -0.48 -2.59
N GLU A 104 -30.30 -0.78 -2.52
CA GLU A 104 -31.34 0.21 -2.80
C GLU A 104 -31.59 1.06 -1.55
N GLU A 105 -31.48 2.36 -1.70
CA GLU A 105 -31.75 3.34 -0.66
C GLU A 105 -33.26 3.62 -0.56
N SER A 106 -33.70 4.11 0.60
CA SER A 106 -35.12 4.41 0.85
C SER A 106 -35.72 5.49 -0.05
N ASP A 107 -34.88 6.29 -0.71
CA ASP A 107 -35.26 7.34 -1.67
C ASP A 107 -35.25 6.88 -3.13
N GLY A 108 -35.10 5.56 -3.37
CA GLY A 108 -35.09 4.95 -4.71
C GLY A 108 -33.77 5.02 -5.45
N ARG A 109 -32.69 5.54 -4.84
CA ARG A 109 -31.34 5.50 -5.41
C ARG A 109 -30.70 4.15 -5.16
N THR A 110 -29.81 3.74 -6.06
CA THR A 110 -28.97 2.56 -5.88
C THR A 110 -27.55 3.00 -5.51
N SER A 111 -27.05 2.55 -4.36
CA SER A 111 -25.70 2.76 -3.90
C SER A 111 -24.81 1.58 -4.26
N TYR A 112 -23.61 1.86 -4.71
CA TYR A 112 -22.58 0.87 -5.02
C TYR A 112 -21.34 1.17 -4.18
N TRP A 113 -20.69 0.11 -3.65
CA TRP A 113 -19.42 0.28 -2.94
C TRP A 113 -18.45 -0.86 -3.27
N THR A 114 -17.16 -0.59 -3.10
CA THR A 114 -16.13 -1.61 -3.22
C THR A 114 -16.21 -2.56 -2.03
N THR A 115 -16.26 -3.85 -2.30
CA THR A 115 -16.19 -4.88 -1.27
C THR A 115 -14.76 -5.20 -0.90
N HIS A 116 -14.54 -5.66 0.33
CA HIS A 116 -13.22 -6.13 0.74
C HIS A 116 -12.81 -7.35 -0.09
N ARG A 117 -11.51 -7.47 -0.33
CA ARG A 117 -10.92 -8.63 -0.96
C ARG A 117 -10.59 -9.63 0.13
N GLU A 118 -11.11 -10.85 0.03
CA GLU A 118 -10.89 -11.88 1.04
C GLU A 118 -9.69 -12.78 0.72
N ASN A 119 -9.24 -12.76 -0.54
CA ASN A 119 -8.23 -13.69 -1.03
C ASN A 119 -6.88 -12.98 -1.18
N TYR A 120 -5.97 -13.30 -0.27
CA TYR A 120 -4.56 -13.06 -0.40
C TYR A 120 -3.95 -14.28 -1.13
N GLU A 121 -3.28 -14.06 -2.25
CA GLU A 121 -2.51 -15.12 -2.91
C GLU A 121 -1.26 -15.40 -2.09
N GLU A 122 -1.20 -16.59 -1.47
CA GLU A 122 -0.13 -16.99 -0.55
C GLU A 122 1.26 -17.18 -1.23
N ASP A 123 1.32 -17.20 -2.56
CA ASP A 123 2.54 -17.55 -3.29
C ASP A 123 3.64 -16.48 -3.24
N ASN A 124 3.33 -15.24 -2.87
CA ASN A 124 4.31 -14.17 -2.74
C ASN A 124 4.71 -13.92 -1.29
N THR A 125 5.76 -14.58 -0.84
CA THR A 125 6.26 -14.48 0.54
C THR A 125 6.99 -13.17 0.84
N ASP A 126 7.41 -12.40 -0.18
CA ASP A 126 8.23 -11.20 -0.04
C ASP A 126 7.45 -9.91 -0.38
N CYS A 127 6.14 -9.89 -0.18
CA CYS A 127 5.31 -8.72 -0.42
C CYS A 127 4.92 -7.99 0.88
N ASP A 128 4.40 -6.78 0.71
CA ASP A 128 3.95 -5.89 1.78
C ASP A 128 2.82 -6.50 2.64
N ILE A 129 1.88 -7.23 2.01
CA ILE A 129 0.81 -7.93 2.74
C ILE A 129 1.41 -8.96 3.70
N ARG A 130 2.34 -9.78 3.20
CA ARG A 130 2.95 -10.85 4.00
C ARG A 130 3.78 -10.29 5.15
N ALA A 131 4.53 -9.22 4.92
CA ALA A 131 5.29 -8.58 5.98
C ALA A 131 4.39 -8.12 7.14
N LEU A 132 3.22 -7.53 6.85
CA LEU A 132 2.30 -7.09 7.88
C LEU A 132 1.61 -8.26 8.61
N ILE A 133 1.29 -9.35 7.91
CA ILE A 133 0.79 -10.59 8.54
C ILE A 133 1.84 -11.15 9.52
N ASP A 134 3.11 -11.12 9.13
CA ASP A 134 4.25 -11.55 9.96
C ASP A 134 4.62 -10.50 11.05
N LYS A 135 3.81 -9.44 11.22
CA LYS A 135 4.01 -8.34 12.17
C LYS A 135 5.35 -7.62 12.00
N LYS A 136 5.82 -7.48 10.75
CA LYS A 136 7.03 -6.75 10.38
C LYS A 136 6.68 -5.43 9.70
N VAL A 137 7.58 -4.45 9.79
CA VAL A 137 7.48 -3.23 8.99
C VAL A 137 7.79 -3.57 7.54
N SER A 138 6.88 -3.24 6.64
CA SER A 138 7.09 -3.37 5.20
C SER A 138 7.65 -2.07 4.64
N ILE A 139 8.70 -2.15 3.83
CA ILE A 139 9.25 -1.04 3.05
C ILE A 139 9.25 -1.46 1.60
N SER A 140 8.33 -0.92 0.80
CA SER A 140 8.28 -1.18 -0.65
C SER A 140 8.84 0.04 -1.39
N PRO A 141 10.05 -0.06 -1.98
CA PRO A 141 10.58 0.99 -2.85
C PRO A 141 9.79 1.01 -4.16
N ILE A 142 9.03 2.06 -4.41
CA ILE A 142 8.19 2.17 -5.61
C ILE A 142 8.65 3.31 -6.51
N ARG A 143 8.48 3.12 -7.81
CA ARG A 143 8.60 4.18 -8.82
C ARG A 143 7.25 4.39 -9.49
N PRO A 144 6.79 5.63 -9.59
CA PRO A 144 5.61 5.93 -10.39
C PRO A 144 6.02 5.83 -11.87
N PHE A 145 5.87 4.68 -12.43
CA PHE A 145 6.17 4.46 -13.83
C PHE A 145 4.94 3.94 -14.56
N PHE A 146 4.30 4.82 -15.31
CA PHE A 146 3.32 4.41 -16.30
C PHE A 146 4.06 4.14 -17.61
N SER A 147 4.46 2.90 -17.85
CA SER A 147 4.94 2.51 -19.17
C SER A 147 3.73 2.28 -20.07
N ILE A 148 3.76 2.87 -21.24
CA ILE A 148 2.92 2.39 -22.33
C ILE A 148 3.36 0.94 -22.61
N ALA A 149 2.39 0.02 -22.67
CA ALA A 149 2.63 -1.41 -22.82
C ALA A 149 3.51 -1.70 -24.05
N GLY A 150 4.82 -1.65 -23.87
CA GLY A 150 5.87 -2.00 -24.83
C GLY A 150 5.66 -1.50 -26.26
N SER A 151 6.11 -2.28 -27.25
CA SER A 151 5.87 -2.04 -28.69
C SER A 151 4.41 -2.26 -29.12
N ASP A 152 3.58 -2.81 -28.22
CA ASP A 152 2.22 -3.22 -28.54
C ASP A 152 1.29 -2.05 -28.79
N TYR A 153 1.58 -0.86 -28.21
CA TYR A 153 0.76 0.32 -28.47
C TYR A 153 0.77 0.75 -29.95
N GLN A 154 1.85 0.45 -30.69
CA GLN A 154 1.93 0.75 -32.12
C GLN A 154 0.96 -0.10 -32.96
N ASN A 155 0.61 -1.27 -32.44
CA ASN A 155 -0.33 -2.20 -33.05
C ASN A 155 -1.74 -2.06 -32.50
N PHE A 156 -1.93 -1.20 -31.48
CA PHE A 156 -3.26 -0.98 -30.91
C PHE A 156 -4.18 -0.31 -31.93
N ARG A 157 -5.33 -0.92 -32.15
CA ARG A 157 -6.36 -0.41 -33.07
C ARG A 157 -7.72 -0.39 -32.35
N LEU A 158 -8.43 0.71 -32.53
CA LEU A 158 -9.83 0.83 -32.14
C LEU A 158 -10.69 0.36 -33.33
N ASN A 159 -11.35 -0.76 -33.19
CA ASN A 159 -12.32 -1.24 -34.17
C ASN A 159 -13.67 -0.60 -33.88
N LYS A 160 -14.26 0.08 -34.86
CA LYS A 160 -15.68 0.51 -34.76
C LYS A 160 -16.56 -0.73 -34.80
N LYS A 161 -17.56 -0.75 -33.90
CA LYS A 161 -18.65 -1.73 -33.95
C LYS A 161 -19.54 -1.50 -35.14
#